data_7ccac78e00d96922a24e8fcefcd4aa05
#
_entry.id   7ccac78e00d96922a24e8fcefcd4aa05
#
_cell.length_a   1.000
_cell.length_b   1.000
_cell.length_c   1.000
_cell.angle_alpha   90.00
_cell.angle_beta   90.00
_cell.angle_gamma   90.00
#
_symmetry.space_group_name_H-M   'P 1'
#
loop_
_entity.id
_entity.type
_entity.pdbx_description
1 polymer ?
#
loop_
_entity_poly.entity_id
_entity_poly.type
_entity_poly.pdbx_seq_one_letter_code
_entity_poly.pdbx_strand_id
1 'polypeptide(L)'
;MEAIQTNETKMITTRPYSDTIIARIKREPKFARLLYASAINAILEGEAAEGLSILRDLVNAEISFKELARQTGLGEKSLHRMLNRNGNPTARNLGLIVKSIAEDLDIKPRVEFA
;
A
#
# COMPACT_ATOMS: atom_id res chain seq x y z
N MET A 1 19.28 12.54 16.75
CA MET A 1 18.99 12.54 16.61
C MET A 1 18.72 12.29 16.40
N GLU A 2 18.62 11.87 16.38
CA GLU A 2 18.21 11.68 16.23
C GLU A 2 17.52 11.51 16.17
N ALA A 3 17.29 11.28 16.38
CA ALA A 3 16.54 11.14 16.39
C ALA A 3 15.89 11.23 16.10
N ILE A 4 15.66 11.27 16.23
CA ILE A 4 14.93 11.31 16.01
C ILE A 4 14.63 10.82 15.76
N GLN A 5 14.83 10.23 15.75
CA GLN A 5 14.46 9.57 15.53
C GLN A 5 13.94 8.93 15.94
N THR A 6 13.70 8.58 16.46
CA THR A 6 13.17 7.86 16.81
C THR A 6 12.18 7.93 17.38
N ASN A 7 11.88 8.21 18.09
CA ASN A 7 10.88 8.28 18.51
C ASN A 7 9.95 8.80 17.93
N GLU A 8 10.10 9.30 17.57
CA GLU A 8 9.32 9.79 16.81
C GLU A 8 8.89 8.87 16.01
N THR A 9 9.52 8.00 16.02
CA THR A 9 9.16 7.05 15.15
C THR A 9 7.94 6.42 15.53
N LYS A 10 7.59 6.28 16.63
CA LYS A 10 6.50 5.62 16.96
C LYS A 10 5.32 6.20 16.60
N MET A 11 5.20 7.31 16.56
CA MET A 11 4.03 7.84 16.24
C MET A 11 4.02 8.01 14.88
N ILE A 12 4.72 7.26 14.25
CA ILE A 12 4.83 7.31 12.96
C ILE A 12 3.69 7.28 12.16
N THR A 13 2.61 6.91 12.55
CA THR A 13 1.45 6.89 11.69
C THR A 13 0.86 8.25 11.58
N THR A 14 1.56 9.26 11.95
CA THR A 14 1.01 10.59 11.84
C THR A 14 0.94 10.98 10.39
N ARG A 15 0.06 11.93 10.10
CA ARG A 15 -0.13 12.44 8.79
C ARG A 15 1.13 12.96 8.14
N PRO A 16 2.00 13.71 8.82
CA PRO A 16 3.25 14.14 8.21
C PRO A 16 4.12 13.00 7.71
N TYR A 17 4.13 11.89 8.44
CA TYR A 17 4.91 10.74 8.02
C TYR A 17 4.32 10.14 6.75
N SER A 18 3.00 9.98 6.72
CA SER A 18 2.32 9.43 5.56
C SER A 18 2.52 10.32 4.34
N ASP A 19 2.41 11.64 4.53
CA ASP A 19 2.60 12.58 3.42
C ASP A 19 4.01 12.49 2.86
N THR A 20 5.01 12.28 3.73
CA THR A 20 6.39 12.13 3.31
C THR A 20 6.58 10.86 2.48
N ILE A 21 5.97 9.76 2.91
CA ILE A 21 6.05 8.51 2.18
C ILE A 21 5.38 8.64 0.83
N ILE A 22 4.20 9.26 0.78
CA ILE A 22 3.50 9.45 -0.48
C ILE A 22 4.32 10.30 -1.45
N ALA A 23 4.94 11.37 -0.94
CA ALA A 23 5.78 12.21 -1.77
C ALA A 23 6.96 11.44 -2.34
N ARG A 24 7.55 10.56 -1.54
CA ARG A 24 8.68 9.78 -1.99
C ARG A 24 8.27 8.74 -3.03
N ILE A 25 7.11 8.11 -2.85
CA ILE A 25 6.60 7.16 -3.82
C ILE A 25 6.45 7.84 -5.18
N LYS A 26 5.86 9.03 -5.19
CA LYS A 26 5.64 9.77 -6.43
C LYS A 26 6.94 10.11 -7.13
N ARG A 27 7.97 10.38 -6.34
CA ARG A 27 9.23 10.84 -6.88
C ARG A 27 10.17 9.72 -7.33
N GLU A 28 10.04 8.54 -6.71
CA GLU A 28 11.00 7.44 -6.92
C GLU A 28 10.30 6.16 -7.32
N PRO A 29 10.21 5.84 -8.61
CA PRO A 29 9.52 4.62 -9.06
C PRO A 29 10.09 3.34 -8.46
N LYS A 30 11.40 3.29 -8.22
CA LYS A 30 12.00 2.13 -7.60
C LYS A 30 11.50 1.93 -6.18
N PHE A 31 11.30 3.03 -5.46
CA PHE A 31 10.79 2.97 -4.11
C PHE A 31 9.37 2.42 -4.10
N ALA A 32 8.54 2.85 -5.07
CA ALA A 32 7.19 2.35 -5.19
C ALA A 32 7.16 0.83 -5.37
N ARG A 33 8.04 0.31 -6.22
CA ARG A 33 8.10 -1.13 -6.46
C ARG A 33 8.58 -1.90 -5.23
N LEU A 34 9.55 -1.35 -4.50
CA LEU A 34 10.01 -1.97 -3.27
C LEU A 34 8.91 -2.00 -2.22
N LEU A 35 8.12 -0.92 -2.13
CA LEU A 35 7.02 -0.89 -1.20
C LEU A 35 5.94 -1.90 -1.57
N TYR A 36 5.67 -2.05 -2.85
CA TYR A 36 4.72 -3.05 -3.29
C TYR A 36 5.19 -4.44 -2.85
N ALA A 37 6.45 -4.76 -3.08
CA ALA A 37 7.00 -6.04 -2.65
C ALA A 37 6.90 -6.21 -1.14
N SER A 38 7.19 -5.16 -0.39
CA SER A 38 7.07 -5.20 1.07
C SER A 38 5.65 -5.46 1.52
N ALA A 39 4.67 -4.84 0.84
CA ALA A 39 3.27 -5.04 1.17
C ALA A 39 2.85 -6.49 0.94
N ILE A 40 3.23 -7.04 -0.20
CA ILE A 40 2.89 -8.42 -0.52
C ILE A 40 3.57 -9.39 0.45
N ASN A 41 4.84 -9.16 0.74
CA ASN A 41 5.57 -10.01 1.69
C ASN A 41 4.94 -9.95 3.09
N ALA A 42 4.52 -8.76 3.52
CA ALA A 42 3.87 -8.62 4.81
C ALA A 42 2.59 -9.48 4.86
N ILE A 43 1.80 -9.43 3.80
CA ILE A 43 0.57 -10.20 3.73
C ILE A 43 0.89 -11.70 3.76
N LEU A 44 1.89 -12.12 3.01
CA LEU A 44 2.28 -13.53 2.98
C LEU A 44 2.80 -14.03 4.34
N GLU A 45 3.34 -13.12 5.12
CA GLU A 45 3.87 -13.45 6.45
C GLU A 45 2.85 -13.29 7.55
N GLY A 46 1.61 -13.01 7.20
CA GLY A 46 0.57 -12.86 8.21
C GLY A 46 0.45 -11.48 8.82
N GLU A 47 1.19 -10.51 8.28
CA GLU A 47 1.15 -9.13 8.78
C GLU A 47 0.22 -8.29 7.91
N ALA A 48 -1.06 -8.66 7.90
CA ALA A 48 -2.02 -8.05 7.00
C ALA A 48 -2.19 -6.54 7.24
N ALA A 49 -2.22 -6.13 8.51
CA ALA A 49 -2.42 -4.71 8.81
C ALA A 49 -1.32 -3.85 8.19
N GLU A 50 -0.10 -4.32 8.27
CA GLU A 50 1.04 -3.60 7.71
C GLU A 50 0.95 -3.58 6.20
N GLY A 51 0.64 -4.73 5.59
CA GLY A 51 0.52 -4.81 4.14
C GLY A 51 -0.56 -3.90 3.60
N LEU A 52 -1.73 -3.88 4.25
CA LEU A 52 -2.83 -3.02 3.81
C LEU A 52 -2.46 -1.54 3.93
N SER A 53 -1.74 -1.18 4.99
CA SER A 53 -1.31 0.19 5.17
C SER A 53 -0.40 0.66 4.03
N ILE A 54 0.53 -0.20 3.63
CA ILE A 54 1.44 0.12 2.52
C ILE A 54 0.66 0.23 1.21
N LEU A 55 -0.26 -0.69 0.97
CA LEU A 55 -1.08 -0.64 -0.24
C LEU A 55 -1.88 0.64 -0.30
N ARG A 56 -2.39 1.10 0.83
CA ARG A 56 -3.14 2.35 0.87
C ARG A 56 -2.26 3.53 0.46
N ASP A 57 -1.03 3.56 0.93
CA ASP A 57 -0.11 4.64 0.55
C ASP A 57 0.18 4.60 -0.94
N LEU A 58 0.35 3.40 -1.50
CA LEU A 58 0.59 3.26 -2.93
C LEU A 58 -0.61 3.73 -3.74
N VAL A 59 -1.83 3.41 -3.31
CA VAL A 59 -3.02 3.88 -4.02
C VAL A 59 -3.08 5.40 -3.98
N ASN A 60 -2.85 6.00 -2.81
CA ASN A 60 -2.88 7.45 -2.70
C ASN A 60 -1.82 8.12 -3.57
N ALA A 61 -0.67 7.51 -3.70
CA ALA A 61 0.43 8.13 -4.45
C ALA A 61 0.35 7.89 -5.95
N GLU A 62 -0.08 6.69 -6.37
CA GLU A 62 0.04 6.29 -7.76
C GLU A 62 -1.26 6.28 -8.56
N ILE A 63 -2.32 5.80 -7.96
CA ILE A 63 -3.55 5.60 -8.72
C ILE A 63 -4.66 6.55 -8.32
N SER A 64 -4.92 6.71 -7.06
CA SER A 64 -6.04 7.38 -6.41
C SER A 64 -7.15 6.35 -6.16
N PHE A 65 -7.92 6.57 -5.12
CA PHE A 65 -9.02 5.66 -4.80
C PHE A 65 -10.13 5.73 -5.85
N LYS A 66 -10.32 6.88 -6.44
CA LYS A 66 -11.32 7.03 -7.47
C LYS A 66 -10.99 6.17 -8.69
N GLU A 67 -9.75 6.20 -9.12
CA GLU A 67 -9.33 5.42 -10.28
C GLU A 67 -9.30 3.93 -9.95
N LEU A 68 -8.88 3.58 -8.74
CA LEU A 68 -8.89 2.19 -8.33
C LEU A 68 -10.31 1.63 -8.32
N ALA A 69 -11.28 2.43 -7.87
CA ALA A 69 -12.67 2.03 -7.90
C ALA A 69 -13.13 1.77 -9.33
N ARG A 70 -12.73 2.64 -10.25
CA ARG A 70 -13.08 2.46 -11.65
C ARG A 70 -12.49 1.18 -12.23
N GLN A 71 -11.24 0.89 -11.92
CA GLN A 71 -10.56 -0.28 -12.46
C GLN A 71 -11.07 -1.58 -11.88
N THR A 72 -11.42 -1.61 -10.62
CA THR A 72 -11.81 -2.84 -9.94
C THR A 72 -13.32 -3.08 -9.94
N GLY A 73 -14.10 -2.03 -10.16
CA GLY A 73 -15.54 -2.13 -10.03
C GLY A 73 -16.02 -2.11 -8.58
N LEU A 74 -15.11 -1.88 -7.63
CA LEU A 74 -15.48 -1.82 -6.22
C LEU A 74 -15.79 -0.38 -5.85
N GLY A 75 -16.64 -0.18 -4.84
CA GLY A 75 -16.98 1.15 -4.39
C GLY A 75 -15.82 1.85 -3.73
N GLU A 76 -15.71 3.15 -3.94
CA GLU A 76 -14.61 3.93 -3.38
C GLU A 76 -14.60 3.88 -1.85
N LYS A 77 -15.76 4.02 -1.22
CA LYS A 77 -15.86 3.93 0.22
C LYS A 77 -15.47 2.54 0.72
N SER A 78 -15.87 1.51 -0.01
CA SER A 78 -15.50 0.14 0.36
C SER A 78 -14.00 -0.06 0.27
N LEU A 79 -13.37 0.52 -0.75
CA LEU A 79 -11.92 0.42 -0.90
C LEU A 79 -11.20 1.09 0.27
N HIS A 80 -11.69 2.25 0.71
CA HIS A 80 -11.10 2.89 1.88
C HIS A 80 -11.20 2.01 3.12
N ARG A 81 -12.33 1.34 3.30
CA ARG A 81 -12.48 0.44 4.44
C ARG A 81 -11.58 -0.77 4.33
N MET A 82 -11.49 -1.36 3.13
CA MET A 82 -10.67 -2.55 2.92
C MET A 82 -9.19 -2.27 3.16
N LEU A 83 -8.71 -1.11 2.79
CA LEU A 83 -7.31 -0.77 2.93
C LEU A 83 -7.00 -0.03 4.23
N ASN A 84 -7.98 0.07 5.12
CA ASN A 84 -7.75 0.60 6.44
C ASN A 84 -6.90 -0.42 7.20
N ARG A 85 -6.14 0.04 8.18
CA ARG A 85 -5.29 -0.82 8.98
C ARG A 85 -6.05 -2.00 9.58
N ASN A 86 -7.32 -1.79 9.94
CA ASN A 86 -8.16 -2.86 10.47
C ASN A 86 -9.05 -3.47 9.41
N GLY A 87 -8.75 -3.24 8.16
CA GLY A 87 -9.55 -3.76 7.08
C GLY A 87 -9.44 -5.25 6.94
N ASN A 88 -10.40 -5.84 6.26
CA ASN A 88 -10.43 -7.28 6.07
C ASN A 88 -11.03 -7.59 4.70
N PRO A 89 -10.33 -7.25 3.62
CA PRO A 89 -10.85 -7.55 2.30
C PRO A 89 -10.87 -9.05 2.05
N THR A 90 -11.83 -9.50 1.25
CA THR A 90 -11.84 -10.89 0.83
C THR A 90 -10.62 -11.13 -0.06
N ALA A 91 -10.26 -12.39 -0.22
CA ALA A 91 -9.16 -12.74 -1.12
C ALA A 91 -9.44 -12.23 -2.54
N ARG A 92 -10.70 -12.31 -2.98
CA ARG A 92 -11.07 -11.82 -4.31
C ARG A 92 -10.82 -10.32 -4.44
N ASN A 93 -11.31 -9.55 -3.48
CA ASN A 93 -11.15 -8.11 -3.55
C ASN A 93 -9.70 -7.68 -3.40
N LEU A 94 -8.97 -8.35 -2.51
CA LEU A 94 -7.54 -8.06 -2.37
C LEU A 94 -6.81 -8.37 -3.66
N GLY A 95 -7.15 -9.46 -4.32
CA GLY A 95 -6.55 -9.82 -5.60
C GLY A 95 -6.78 -8.74 -6.65
N LEU A 96 -8.00 -8.20 -6.73
CA LEU A 96 -8.31 -7.13 -7.68
C LEU A 96 -7.46 -5.88 -7.38
N ILE A 97 -7.32 -5.56 -6.10
CA ILE A 97 -6.56 -4.39 -5.69
C ILE A 97 -5.08 -4.54 -6.03
N VAL A 98 -4.48 -5.66 -5.64
CA VAL A 98 -3.03 -5.82 -5.87
C VAL A 98 -2.72 -5.94 -7.35
N LYS A 99 -3.65 -6.51 -8.14
CA LYS A 99 -3.47 -6.58 -9.58
C LYS A 99 -3.47 -5.18 -10.19
N SER A 100 -4.42 -4.33 -9.80
CA SER A 100 -4.50 -2.98 -10.34
C SER A 100 -3.25 -2.17 -10.00
N ILE A 101 -2.76 -2.30 -8.76
CA ILE A 101 -1.57 -1.57 -8.37
C ILE A 101 -0.35 -2.06 -9.16
N ALA A 102 -0.23 -3.38 -9.34
CA ALA A 102 0.88 -3.93 -10.09
C ALA A 102 0.87 -3.44 -11.54
N GLU A 103 -0.30 -3.38 -12.15
CA GLU A 103 -0.42 -2.89 -13.51
C GLU A 103 -0.03 -1.42 -13.61
N ASP A 104 -0.41 -0.63 -12.62
CA ASP A 104 -0.02 0.77 -12.60
C ASP A 104 1.49 0.94 -12.45
N LEU A 105 2.13 0.07 -11.69
CA LEU A 105 3.57 0.12 -11.49
C LEU A 105 4.34 -0.61 -12.59
N ASP A 106 3.61 -1.18 -13.55
CA ASP A 106 4.19 -1.91 -14.67
C ASP A 106 5.08 -3.07 -14.20
N ILE A 107 4.55 -3.86 -13.28
CA ILE A 107 5.25 -5.04 -12.79
C ILE A 107 4.33 -6.25 -12.80
N LYS A 108 4.93 -7.43 -12.83
CA LYS A 108 4.20 -8.68 -12.71
C LYS A 108 4.71 -9.40 -11.48
N PRO A 109 3.93 -9.39 -10.40
CA PRO A 109 4.38 -10.05 -9.18
C PRO A 109 4.33 -11.56 -9.34
N ARG A 110 5.24 -12.23 -8.70
CA ARG A 110 5.22 -13.69 -8.63
C ARG A 110 5.96 -14.13 -7.39
N VAL A 111 5.68 -15.35 -6.96
CA VAL A 111 6.28 -15.89 -5.75
C VAL A 111 7.52 -16.70 -6.11
N GLU A 112 8.57 -16.49 -5.34
CA GLU A 112 9.79 -17.28 -5.47
C GLU A 112 10.12 -17.81 -4.09
N PHE A 113 10.62 -19.04 -4.05
CA PHE A 113 11.01 -19.63 -2.78
C PHE A 113 12.49 -19.35 -2.52
N ALA A 114 12.79 -19.02 -1.28
CA ALA A 114 14.15 -18.70 -0.86
C ALA A 114 15.01 -19.96 -0.77
#